data_db4a7e6b7f6a6dfecb75e4bc53a31abb
#
_entry.id   db4a7e6b7f6a6dfecb75e4bc53a31abb
#
_cell.length_a   1.000
_cell.length_b   1.000
_cell.length_c   1.000
_cell.angle_alpha   90.00
_cell.angle_beta   90.00
_cell.angle_gamma   90.00
#
_symmetry.space_group_name_H-M   'P 1'
#
loop_
_entity.id
_entity.type
_entity.pdbx_description
1 polymer ?
#
loop_
_entity_poly.entity_id
_entity_poly.type
_entity_poly.pdbx_seq_one_letter_code
_entity_poly.pdbx_strand_id
1 'polypeptide(L)'
;ELFTTITGIINDQRVDVVYSGLPMIEIVPAGSGKGTCLAWLSDHLQIKKEDVIAFGDGMNDLQMLSWAGTGLAMGQSSQKVKTVADHVIGPVDQEGIAEWIQAELGK
;
A
#
# COMPACT_ATOMS: atom_id res chain seq x y z
N GLU A 1 -11.84 -11.74 -16.15
CA GLU A 1 -10.93 -10.67 -16.49
C GLU A 1 -9.48 -11.18 -16.49
N LEU A 2 -8.56 -10.38 -17.01
CA LEU A 2 -7.18 -10.79 -17.22
C LEU A 2 -6.44 -11.12 -15.92
N PHE A 3 -6.60 -10.31 -14.89
CA PHE A 3 -5.93 -10.54 -13.61
C PHE A 3 -6.35 -11.88 -13.01
N THR A 4 -7.63 -12.15 -12.95
CA THR A 4 -8.18 -13.41 -12.43
C THR A 4 -7.70 -14.59 -13.23
N THR A 5 -7.68 -14.46 -14.56
CA THR A 5 -7.22 -15.52 -15.47
C THR A 5 -5.75 -15.83 -15.25
N ILE A 6 -4.89 -14.81 -15.18
CA ILE A 6 -3.46 -14.99 -14.98
C ILE A 6 -3.18 -15.60 -13.59
N THR A 7 -3.85 -15.13 -12.56
CA THR A 7 -3.70 -15.67 -11.21
C THR A 7 -4.08 -17.14 -11.15
N GLY A 8 -5.10 -17.55 -11.91
CA GLY A 8 -5.50 -18.95 -11.99
C GLY A 8 -4.51 -19.83 -12.75
N ILE A 9 -3.83 -19.27 -13.77
CA ILE A 9 -2.85 -20.02 -14.57
C ILE A 9 -1.52 -20.12 -13.83
N ILE A 10 -1.06 -19.00 -13.23
CA ILE A 10 0.21 -18.97 -12.49
C ILE A 10 -0.06 -19.37 -11.05
N ASN A 11 0.11 -20.66 -10.79
CA ASN A 11 -0.09 -21.22 -9.44
C ASN A 11 1.25 -21.73 -8.93
N ASP A 12 2.15 -20.80 -8.62
CA ASP A 12 3.51 -21.12 -8.18
C ASP A 12 3.79 -20.32 -6.90
N GLN A 13 4.20 -21.02 -5.85
CA GLN A 13 4.47 -20.40 -4.55
C GLN A 13 5.69 -19.50 -4.52
N ARG A 14 6.52 -19.53 -5.57
CA ARG A 14 7.73 -18.69 -5.66
C ARG A 14 7.44 -17.28 -6.16
N VAL A 15 6.24 -17.03 -6.66
CA VAL A 15 5.87 -15.73 -7.22
C VAL A 15 4.53 -15.27 -6.69
N ASP A 16 4.34 -13.94 -6.67
CA ASP A 16 3.07 -13.29 -6.44
C ASP A 16 2.64 -12.58 -7.72
N VAL A 17 1.35 -12.59 -8.01
CA VAL A 17 0.76 -11.84 -9.10
C VAL A 17 0.10 -10.60 -8.51
N VAL A 18 0.53 -9.43 -8.93
CA VAL A 18 0.12 -8.16 -8.33
C VAL A 18 -0.55 -7.27 -9.37
N TYR A 19 -1.70 -6.71 -9.03
CA TYR A 19 -2.39 -5.74 -9.83
C TYR A 19 -1.88 -4.33 -9.50
N SER A 20 -1.20 -3.69 -10.45
CA SER A 20 -0.60 -2.36 -10.24
C SER A 20 -1.44 -1.24 -10.85
N GLY A 21 -2.63 -1.56 -11.32
CA GLY A 21 -3.51 -0.62 -12.03
C GLY A 21 -3.56 -0.94 -13.52
N LEU A 22 -4.67 -0.57 -14.18
CA LEU A 22 -4.82 -0.84 -15.61
C LEU A 22 -3.82 -0.02 -16.43
N PRO A 23 -3.13 -0.64 -17.41
CA PRO A 23 -3.26 -2.04 -17.84
C PRO A 23 -2.17 -2.97 -17.26
N MET A 24 -1.61 -2.70 -16.09
CA MET A 24 -0.43 -3.41 -15.61
C MET A 24 -0.75 -4.50 -14.59
N ILE A 25 -0.16 -5.67 -14.83
CA ILE A 25 -0.12 -6.78 -13.90
C ILE A 25 1.35 -7.14 -13.73
N GLU A 26 1.80 -7.29 -12.50
CA GLU A 26 3.19 -7.63 -12.21
C GLU A 26 3.28 -9.05 -11.65
N ILE A 27 4.32 -9.76 -12.04
CA ILE A 27 4.69 -11.05 -11.48
C ILE A 27 6.01 -10.84 -10.75
N VAL A 28 6.01 -11.02 -9.46
CA VAL A 28 7.16 -10.69 -8.60
C VAL A 28 7.51 -11.88 -7.72
N PRO A 29 8.74 -11.94 -7.17
CA PRO A 29 9.07 -12.97 -6.20
C PRO A 29 8.11 -12.95 -5.03
N ALA A 30 7.74 -14.12 -4.53
CA ALA A 30 6.83 -14.22 -3.40
C ALA A 30 7.41 -13.50 -2.18
N GLY A 31 6.55 -12.78 -1.46
CA GLY A 31 6.94 -12.04 -0.27
C GLY A 31 7.66 -10.73 -0.54
N SER A 32 7.68 -10.24 -1.79
CA SER A 32 8.35 -8.99 -2.15
C SER A 32 7.42 -7.78 -2.15
N GLY A 33 6.22 -7.90 -1.60
CA GLY A 33 5.26 -6.80 -1.55
C GLY A 33 5.71 -5.66 -0.64
N LYS A 34 5.08 -4.50 -0.82
CA LYS A 34 5.43 -3.29 -0.07
C LYS A 34 5.30 -3.46 1.45
N GLY A 35 4.26 -4.16 1.90
CA GLY A 35 4.07 -4.40 3.33
C GLY A 35 5.16 -5.27 3.92
N THR A 36 5.55 -6.34 3.22
CA THR A 36 6.64 -7.22 3.64
C THR A 36 7.96 -6.46 3.71
N CYS A 37 8.26 -5.67 2.70
CA CYS A 37 9.49 -4.88 2.67
C CYS A 37 9.52 -3.81 3.75
N LEU A 38 8.39 -3.16 4.00
CA LEU A 38 8.28 -2.15 5.03
C LEU A 38 8.47 -2.77 6.42
N ALA A 39 7.89 -3.93 6.66
CA ALA A 39 8.07 -4.65 7.92
C ALA A 39 9.52 -5.02 8.15
N TRP A 40 10.20 -5.51 7.10
CA TRP A 40 11.62 -5.84 7.17
C TRP A 40 12.46 -4.61 7.51
N LEU A 41 12.22 -3.50 6.82
CA LEU A 41 12.96 -2.25 7.04
C LEU A 41 12.72 -1.70 8.44
N SER A 42 11.48 -1.71 8.89
CA SER A 42 11.11 -1.26 10.23
C SER A 42 11.84 -2.05 11.31
N ASP A 43 11.90 -3.38 11.16
CA ASP A 43 12.63 -4.25 12.07
C ASP A 43 14.13 -3.96 12.04
N HIS A 44 14.70 -3.80 10.84
CA HIS A 44 16.11 -3.48 10.66
C HIS A 44 16.51 -2.17 11.33
N LEU A 45 15.65 -1.16 11.25
CA LEU A 45 15.88 0.16 11.86
C LEU A 45 15.43 0.24 13.32
N GLN A 46 14.87 -0.84 13.85
CA GLN A 46 14.33 -0.90 15.22
C GLN A 46 13.24 0.14 15.48
N ILE A 47 12.38 0.34 14.48
CA ILE A 47 11.21 1.20 14.56
C ILE A 47 9.99 0.33 14.80
N LYS A 48 9.20 0.66 15.81
CA LYS A 48 7.99 -0.10 16.11
C LYS A 48 6.94 0.14 15.03
N LYS A 49 6.17 -0.90 14.72
CA LYS A 49 5.07 -0.84 13.75
C LYS A 49 4.14 0.35 14.04
N GLU A 50 3.83 0.59 15.29
CA GLU A 50 2.94 1.67 15.73
C GLU A 50 3.46 3.05 15.37
N ASP A 51 4.77 3.17 15.13
CA ASP A 51 5.42 4.44 14.80
C ASP A 51 5.58 4.63 13.28
N VAL A 52 5.05 3.70 12.48
CA VAL A 52 5.15 3.76 11.02
C VAL A 52 3.88 4.36 10.44
N ILE A 53 4.05 5.34 9.56
CA ILE A 53 2.98 5.97 8.80
C ILE A 53 3.20 5.65 7.33
N ALA A 54 2.17 5.18 6.65
CA ALA A 54 2.23 4.83 5.24
C ALA A 54 1.13 5.54 4.45
N PHE A 55 1.50 6.03 3.27
CA PHE A 55 0.58 6.64 2.32
C PHE A 55 0.49 5.77 1.08
N GLY A 56 -0.70 5.62 0.54
CA GLY A 56 -0.88 4.82 -0.66
C GLY A 56 -2.15 5.16 -1.42
N ASP A 57 -2.20 4.74 -2.68
CA ASP A 57 -3.33 5.01 -3.55
C ASP A 57 -3.72 3.84 -4.46
N GLY A 58 -2.88 2.82 -4.56
CA GLY A 58 -3.08 1.71 -5.48
C GLY A 58 -3.36 0.39 -4.80
N MET A 59 -3.80 -0.58 -5.59
CA MET A 59 -4.08 -1.92 -5.09
C MET A 59 -2.81 -2.61 -4.58
N ASN A 60 -1.65 -2.26 -5.11
CA ASN A 60 -0.38 -2.79 -4.63
C ASN A 60 0.07 -2.17 -3.30
N ASP A 61 -0.69 -1.21 -2.77
CA ASP A 61 -0.41 -0.60 -1.46
C ASP A 61 -1.25 -1.19 -0.34
N LEU A 62 -2.19 -2.10 -0.63
CA LEU A 62 -3.11 -2.65 0.37
C LEU A 62 -2.39 -3.26 1.56
N GLN A 63 -1.37 -4.08 1.29
CA GLN A 63 -0.61 -4.76 2.35
C GLN A 63 0.11 -3.74 3.23
N MET A 64 0.75 -2.74 2.62
CA MET A 64 1.48 -1.70 3.33
C MET A 64 0.55 -0.88 4.21
N LEU A 65 -0.59 -0.44 3.66
CA LEU A 65 -1.56 0.37 4.41
C LEU A 65 -2.17 -0.40 5.57
N SER A 66 -2.41 -1.69 5.37
CA SER A 66 -2.96 -2.54 6.43
C SER A 66 -1.94 -2.80 7.53
N TRP A 67 -0.66 -2.94 7.16
CA TRP A 67 0.40 -3.27 8.11
C TRP A 67 0.82 -2.07 8.98
N ALA A 68 0.93 -0.89 8.40
CA ALA A 68 1.45 0.29 9.10
C ALA A 68 0.60 0.65 10.33
N GLY A 69 1.23 1.26 11.31
CA GLY A 69 0.52 1.77 12.49
C GLY A 69 -0.56 2.78 12.12
N THR A 70 -0.26 3.63 11.13
CA THR A 70 -1.24 4.53 10.53
C THR A 70 -1.13 4.43 9.02
N GLY A 71 -2.15 3.88 8.38
CA GLY A 71 -2.25 3.79 6.92
C GLY A 71 -3.20 4.85 6.39
N LEU A 72 -2.75 5.62 5.42
CA LEU A 72 -3.50 6.75 4.87
C LEU A 72 -3.70 6.57 3.37
N ALA A 73 -4.96 6.50 2.94
CA ALA A 73 -5.31 6.39 1.53
C ALA A 73 -5.50 7.78 0.92
N MET A 74 -4.99 7.97 -0.29
CA MET A 74 -5.22 9.19 -1.04
C MET A 74 -6.67 9.30 -1.48
N GLY A 75 -7.20 10.52 -1.58
CA GLY A 75 -8.60 10.75 -1.89
C GLY A 75 -9.07 10.22 -3.23
N GLN A 76 -8.16 10.09 -4.22
CA GLN A 76 -8.50 9.52 -5.52
C GLN A 76 -8.49 7.99 -5.55
N SER A 77 -8.16 7.34 -4.44
CA SER A 77 -8.05 5.87 -4.36
C SER A 77 -9.39 5.18 -4.57
N SER A 78 -9.35 3.91 -5.00
CA SER A 78 -10.55 3.08 -5.07
C SER A 78 -11.12 2.84 -3.68
N GLN A 79 -12.39 2.44 -3.62
CA GLN A 79 -13.05 2.15 -2.34
C GLN A 79 -12.33 1.04 -1.57
N LYS A 80 -11.79 0.05 -2.27
CA LYS A 80 -11.08 -1.06 -1.63
C LYS A 80 -9.84 -0.57 -0.88
N VAL A 81 -9.09 0.33 -1.47
CA VAL A 81 -7.91 0.94 -0.83
C VAL A 81 -8.33 1.76 0.38
N LYS A 82 -9.36 2.57 0.23
CA LYS A 82 -9.89 3.41 1.33
C LYS A 82 -10.38 2.58 2.51
N THR A 83 -10.97 1.42 2.23
CA THR A 83 -11.50 0.55 3.30
C THR A 83 -10.39 -0.04 4.16
N VAL A 84 -9.24 -0.35 3.56
CA VAL A 84 -8.10 -0.93 4.28
C VAL A 84 -7.36 0.12 5.12
N ALA A 85 -7.36 1.36 4.70
CA ALA A 85 -6.64 2.44 5.37
C ALA A 85 -7.33 2.89 6.66
N ASP A 86 -6.57 3.47 7.57
CA ASP A 86 -7.13 4.05 8.81
C ASP A 86 -7.83 5.38 8.53
N HIS A 87 -7.29 6.17 7.60
CA HIS A 87 -7.85 7.46 7.22
C HIS A 87 -7.74 7.68 5.72
N VAL A 88 -8.59 8.56 5.20
CA VAL A 88 -8.52 9.03 3.82
C VAL A 88 -8.16 10.51 3.85
N ILE A 89 -7.14 10.89 3.09
CA ILE A 89 -6.66 12.27 3.02
C ILE A 89 -6.97 12.87 1.66
N GLY A 90 -6.63 14.15 1.45
CA GLY A 90 -6.85 14.81 0.18
C GLY A 90 -6.15 14.11 -0.98
N PRO A 91 -6.65 14.27 -2.20
CA PRO A 91 -6.02 13.64 -3.37
C PRO A 91 -4.65 14.22 -3.66
N VAL A 92 -3.84 13.47 -4.43
CA VAL A 92 -2.45 13.82 -4.71
C VAL A 92 -2.32 15.17 -5.44
N ASP A 93 -3.29 15.49 -6.30
CA ASP A 93 -3.30 16.76 -7.04
C ASP A 93 -3.68 17.96 -6.16
N GLN A 94 -4.07 17.75 -4.92
CA GLN A 94 -4.37 18.78 -3.93
C GLN A 94 -3.39 18.74 -2.76
N GLU A 95 -2.25 18.11 -2.95
CA GLU A 95 -1.17 18.03 -1.94
C GLU A 95 -1.62 17.43 -0.61
N GLY A 96 -2.48 16.40 -0.65
CA GLY A 96 -3.04 15.79 0.56
C GLY A 96 -2.00 15.29 1.55
N ILE A 97 -0.89 14.71 1.07
CA ILE A 97 0.18 14.22 1.95
C ILE A 97 0.84 15.37 2.69
N ALA A 98 1.20 16.43 1.97
CA ALA A 98 1.85 17.59 2.57
C ALA A 98 0.96 18.26 3.62
N GLU A 99 -0.33 18.42 3.31
CA GLU A 99 -1.29 19.00 4.24
C GLU A 99 -1.43 18.16 5.50
N TRP A 100 -1.52 16.84 5.35
CA TRP A 100 -1.66 15.96 6.49
C TRP A 100 -0.42 16.00 7.39
N ILE A 101 0.78 15.92 6.79
CA ILE A 101 2.04 15.97 7.53
C ILE A 101 2.15 17.29 8.30
N GLN A 102 1.83 18.39 7.65
CA GLN A 102 1.91 19.71 8.29
C GLN A 102 0.94 19.81 9.46
N ALA A 103 -0.27 19.30 9.31
CA ALA A 103 -1.26 19.31 10.38
C ALA A 103 -0.82 18.46 11.57
N GLU A 104 -0.25 17.29 11.32
CA GLU A 104 0.20 16.39 12.38
C GLU A 104 1.44 16.91 13.09
N LEU A 105 2.41 17.44 12.34
CA LEU A 105 3.65 17.96 12.93
C LEU A 105 3.45 19.35 13.57
N GLY A 106 2.39 20.05 13.21
CA GLY A 106 2.08 21.36 13.79
C GLY A 106 1.35 21.31 15.12
N LYS A 107 1.06 20.12 15.61
CA LYS A 107 0.36 19.95 16.89
C LYS A 107 1.27 20.14 18.10
#